data_b96e85127c4d293ead85639495617725
#
_entry.id   b96e85127c4d293ead85639495617725
#
_cell.length_a   1.000
_cell.length_b   1.000
_cell.length_c   1.000
_cell.angle_alpha   90.00
_cell.angle_beta   90.00
_cell.angle_gamma   90.00
#
_symmetry.space_group_name_H-M   'P 1'
#
loop_
_entity.id
_entity.type
_entity.pdbx_description
1 polymer ?
#
loop_
_entity_poly.entity_id
_entity_poly.type
_entity_poly.pdbx_seq_one_letter_code
_entity_poly.pdbx_strand_id
1 'polypeptide(L)'
;MHRPLRAAIIGLGAVVPEKVLTNADIEKFLDTSDGWIMQRTGIRQRHVVSEGQSTATLGTIAAKNALADAKLTPRDIDLIIVATASPEMLLPSTACCIQNDLGAKDVPAFDIGAACSGFIYALSVASKFIETGT
;
A
#
# COMPACT_ATOMS: atom_id res chain seq x y z
N MET A 1 27.91 4.06 -25.45
CA MET A 1 27.50 4.69 -24.17
C MET A 1 26.19 4.06 -23.71
N HIS A 2 26.19 3.24 -22.67
CA HIS A 2 24.95 2.75 -22.06
C HIS A 2 24.25 3.93 -21.41
N ARG A 3 23.06 4.26 -21.90
CA ARG A 3 22.20 5.26 -21.24
C ARG A 3 21.71 4.61 -19.94
N PRO A 4 21.92 5.22 -18.77
CA PRO A 4 21.46 4.62 -17.52
C PRO A 4 19.92 4.48 -17.57
N LEU A 5 19.41 3.32 -17.19
CA LEU A 5 17.99 3.11 -16.99
C LEU A 5 17.50 4.05 -15.90
N ARG A 6 16.29 4.57 -16.04
CA ARG A 6 15.64 5.42 -15.05
C ARG A 6 14.29 4.87 -14.71
N ALA A 7 13.96 4.86 -13.41
CA ALA A 7 12.62 4.51 -12.94
C ALA A 7 11.62 5.64 -13.20
N ALA A 8 10.40 5.28 -13.54
CA ALA A 8 9.26 6.20 -13.66
C ALA A 8 8.02 5.55 -13.05
N ILE A 9 7.15 6.36 -12.46
CA ILE A 9 5.82 5.91 -12.04
C ILE A 9 4.92 6.00 -13.28
N ILE A 10 4.31 4.88 -13.66
CA ILE A 10 3.47 4.76 -14.87
C ILE A 10 2.02 4.40 -14.56
N GLY A 11 1.69 4.12 -13.30
CA GLY A 11 0.32 3.88 -12.86
C GLY A 11 0.19 4.11 -11.36
N LEU A 12 -0.98 4.57 -10.94
CA LEU A 12 -1.34 4.80 -9.55
C LEU A 12 -2.66 4.10 -9.22
N GLY A 13 -2.75 3.55 -8.02
CA GLY A 13 -3.97 2.93 -7.54
C GLY A 13 -4.12 3.13 -6.04
N ALA A 14 -5.34 3.36 -5.62
CA ALA A 14 -5.68 3.53 -4.20
C ALA A 14 -7.00 2.83 -3.89
N VAL A 15 -7.17 2.50 -2.63
CA VAL A 15 -8.43 2.04 -2.05
C VAL A 15 -8.48 2.46 -0.58
N VAL A 16 -9.67 2.73 -0.11
CA VAL A 16 -9.96 2.92 1.31
C VAL A 16 -11.15 2.02 1.70
N PRO A 17 -11.19 1.50 2.93
CA PRO A 17 -12.37 0.79 3.43
C PRO A 17 -13.64 1.65 3.33
N GLU A 18 -14.79 1.00 3.14
CA GLU A 18 -16.08 1.73 3.03
C GLU A 18 -16.54 2.30 4.37
N LYS A 19 -16.25 1.59 5.46
CA LYS A 19 -16.67 2.00 6.80
C LYS A 19 -15.96 3.27 7.22
N VAL A 20 -16.75 4.31 7.53
CA VAL A 20 -16.25 5.61 8.00
C VAL A 20 -16.45 5.72 9.51
N LEU A 21 -15.46 6.21 10.21
CA LEU A 21 -15.50 6.62 11.61
C LEU A 21 -15.27 8.14 11.69
N THR A 22 -16.30 8.88 12.08
CA THR A 22 -16.24 10.34 12.22
C THR A 22 -15.69 10.77 13.58
N ASN A 23 -15.30 12.04 13.73
CA ASN A 23 -14.92 12.58 15.03
C ASN A 23 -16.11 12.51 16.02
N ALA A 24 -17.32 12.76 15.58
CA ALA A 24 -18.52 12.62 16.40
C ALA A 24 -18.78 11.17 16.89
N ASP A 25 -18.34 10.17 16.12
CA ASP A 25 -18.39 8.78 16.59
C ASP A 25 -17.34 8.52 17.66
N ILE A 26 -16.16 9.11 17.55
CA ILE A 26 -15.09 8.99 18.55
C ILE A 26 -15.47 9.63 19.88
N GLU A 27 -16.16 10.79 19.87
CA GLU A 27 -16.68 11.46 21.06
C GLU A 27 -17.60 10.57 21.91
N LYS A 28 -18.23 9.56 21.32
CA LYS A 28 -19.14 8.64 22.03
C LYS A 28 -18.43 7.71 23.01
N PHE A 29 -17.11 7.49 22.83
CA PHE A 29 -16.35 6.54 23.64
C PHE A 29 -14.99 7.05 24.12
N LEU A 30 -14.57 8.25 23.70
CA LEU A 30 -13.36 8.91 24.17
C LEU A 30 -13.69 10.34 24.65
N ASP A 31 -12.99 10.78 25.70
CA ASP A 31 -13.04 12.16 26.17
C ASP A 31 -12.24 13.07 25.23
N THR A 32 -12.90 13.56 24.19
CA THR A 32 -12.35 14.41 23.13
C THR A 32 -13.47 15.21 22.45
N SER A 33 -13.11 16.07 21.48
CA SER A 33 -14.07 16.79 20.68
C SER A 33 -13.64 16.91 19.21
N ASP A 34 -14.58 17.06 18.29
CA ASP A 34 -14.29 17.33 16.88
C ASP A 34 -13.36 18.54 16.74
N GLY A 35 -13.66 19.62 17.48
CA GLY A 35 -12.82 20.82 17.47
C GLY A 35 -11.39 20.56 17.92
N TRP A 36 -11.18 19.75 18.97
CA TRP A 36 -9.85 19.39 19.43
C TRP A 36 -9.10 18.54 18.40
N ILE A 37 -9.75 17.51 17.84
CA ILE A 37 -9.17 16.64 16.83
C ILE A 37 -8.81 17.46 15.57
N MET A 38 -9.72 18.29 15.09
CA MET A 38 -9.52 19.13 13.92
C MET A 38 -8.35 20.10 14.10
N GLN A 39 -8.27 20.78 15.24
CA GLN A 39 -7.18 21.73 15.53
C GLN A 39 -5.81 21.06 15.55
N ARG A 40 -5.72 19.81 16.03
CA ARG A 40 -4.47 19.07 16.19
C ARG A 40 -4.04 18.32 14.95
N THR A 41 -4.97 17.82 14.16
CA THR A 41 -4.70 16.84 13.08
C THR A 41 -5.23 17.25 11.72
N GLY A 42 -6.24 18.11 11.67
CA GLY A 42 -6.98 18.41 10.45
C GLY A 42 -7.88 17.26 9.97
N ILE A 43 -7.99 16.16 10.73
CA ILE A 43 -8.71 14.95 10.33
C ILE A 43 -10.17 15.03 10.76
N ARG A 44 -11.09 14.95 9.80
CA ARG A 44 -12.54 14.94 10.04
C ARG A 44 -13.09 13.54 10.24
N GLN A 45 -12.55 12.57 9.53
CA GLN A 45 -12.99 11.18 9.55
C GLN A 45 -11.84 10.25 9.18
N ARG A 46 -12.00 8.95 9.47
CA ARG A 46 -11.08 7.89 9.03
C ARG A 46 -11.88 6.72 8.48
N HIS A 47 -11.28 6.03 7.53
CA HIS A 47 -11.79 4.77 7.04
C HIS A 47 -11.21 3.64 7.90
N VAL A 48 -12.04 2.71 8.30
CA VAL A 48 -11.65 1.58 9.13
C VAL A 48 -12.03 0.28 8.46
N VAL A 49 -11.16 -0.71 8.57
CA VAL A 49 -11.39 -2.04 8.00
C VAL A 49 -12.65 -2.69 8.60
N SER A 50 -13.35 -3.45 7.79
CA SER A 50 -14.43 -4.34 8.21
C SER A 50 -13.90 -5.76 8.35
N GLU A 51 -14.71 -6.66 8.89
CA GLU A 51 -14.39 -8.08 8.97
C GLU A 51 -14.01 -8.64 7.59
N GLY A 52 -12.94 -9.43 7.53
CA GLY A 52 -12.40 -9.98 6.29
C GLY A 52 -11.52 -9.04 5.46
N GLN A 53 -11.36 -7.78 5.87
CA GLN A 53 -10.39 -6.87 5.26
C GLN A 53 -9.05 -6.87 6.00
N SER A 54 -7.97 -6.82 5.25
CA SER A 54 -6.60 -6.83 5.75
C SER A 54 -5.70 -5.91 4.95
N THR A 55 -4.45 -5.75 5.35
CA THR A 55 -3.44 -5.01 4.56
C THR A 55 -3.28 -5.65 3.18
N ALA A 56 -3.22 -6.99 3.09
CA ALA A 56 -3.08 -7.68 1.81
C ALA A 56 -4.31 -7.51 0.92
N THR A 57 -5.53 -7.65 1.45
CA THR A 57 -6.75 -7.50 0.63
C THR A 57 -6.89 -6.09 0.07
N LEU A 58 -6.64 -5.06 0.88
CA LEU A 58 -6.64 -3.66 0.42
C LEU A 58 -5.49 -3.40 -0.55
N GLY A 59 -4.29 -3.90 -0.24
CA GLY A 59 -3.13 -3.80 -1.12
C GLY A 59 -3.37 -4.42 -2.49
N THR A 60 -4.03 -5.58 -2.53
CA THR A 60 -4.41 -6.26 -3.79
C THR A 60 -5.37 -5.41 -4.63
N ILE A 61 -6.37 -4.78 -4.00
CA ILE A 61 -7.30 -3.89 -4.72
C ILE A 61 -6.56 -2.66 -5.25
N ALA A 62 -5.73 -2.02 -4.43
CA ALA A 62 -4.93 -0.87 -4.85
C ALA A 62 -3.98 -1.23 -6.00
N ALA A 63 -3.33 -2.39 -5.95
CA ALA A 63 -2.46 -2.88 -7.01
C ALA A 63 -3.23 -3.16 -8.32
N LYS A 64 -4.43 -3.76 -8.26
CA LYS A 64 -5.30 -3.93 -9.43
C LYS A 64 -5.67 -2.59 -10.06
N ASN A 65 -5.97 -1.59 -9.24
CA ASN A 65 -6.28 -0.24 -9.73
C ASN A 65 -5.04 0.40 -10.40
N ALA A 66 -3.85 0.23 -9.83
CA ALA A 66 -2.61 0.75 -10.42
C ALA A 66 -2.27 0.06 -11.75
N LEU A 67 -2.46 -1.26 -11.84
CA LEU A 67 -2.30 -2.00 -13.09
C LEU A 67 -3.27 -1.53 -14.17
N ALA A 68 -4.53 -1.32 -13.81
CA ALA A 68 -5.55 -0.82 -14.74
C ALA A 68 -5.20 0.58 -15.25
N ASP A 69 -4.73 1.49 -14.38
CA ASP A 69 -4.28 2.83 -14.75
C ASP A 69 -3.07 2.77 -15.71
N ALA A 70 -2.10 1.91 -15.43
CA ALA A 70 -0.94 1.66 -16.28
C ALA A 70 -1.28 0.91 -17.58
N LYS A 71 -2.48 0.34 -17.72
CA LYS A 71 -2.86 -0.60 -18.80
C LYS A 71 -1.99 -1.86 -18.85
N LEU A 72 -1.60 -2.33 -17.69
CA LEU A 72 -0.79 -3.53 -17.48
C LEU A 72 -1.63 -4.66 -16.87
N THR A 73 -1.06 -5.85 -16.89
CA THR A 73 -1.62 -7.07 -16.30
C THR A 73 -0.67 -7.62 -15.23
N PRO A 74 -1.09 -8.53 -14.35
CA PRO A 74 -0.19 -9.16 -13.39
C PRO A 74 1.00 -9.90 -14.01
N ARG A 75 0.94 -10.23 -15.30
CA ARG A 75 2.03 -10.91 -16.04
C ARG A 75 3.18 -9.96 -16.42
N ASP A 76 2.93 -8.65 -16.35
CA ASP A 76 3.89 -7.60 -16.68
C ASP A 76 4.67 -7.14 -15.46
N ILE A 77 4.47 -7.79 -14.29
CA ILE A 77 5.12 -7.46 -13.02
C ILE A 77 6.34 -8.36 -12.81
N ASP A 78 7.47 -7.75 -12.51
CA ASP A 78 8.74 -8.43 -12.24
C ASP A 78 9.10 -8.42 -10.75
N LEU A 79 8.51 -7.51 -9.94
CA LEU A 79 8.81 -7.38 -8.51
C LEU A 79 7.63 -6.76 -7.76
N ILE A 80 7.33 -7.28 -6.57
CA ILE A 80 6.35 -6.71 -5.64
C ILE A 80 7.06 -6.30 -4.34
N ILE A 81 6.96 -5.03 -3.98
CA ILE A 81 7.45 -4.50 -2.70
C ILE A 81 6.29 -3.88 -1.95
N VAL A 82 6.05 -4.33 -0.73
CA VAL A 82 5.02 -3.76 0.14
C VAL A 82 5.68 -3.04 1.31
N ALA A 83 5.33 -1.78 1.50
CA ALA A 83 5.73 -1.01 2.66
C ALA A 83 4.63 -1.06 3.72
N THR A 84 4.81 -1.87 4.75
CA THR A 84 3.85 -2.01 5.85
C THR A 84 4.52 -2.16 7.19
N ALA A 85 3.90 -1.61 8.25
CA ALA A 85 4.24 -1.85 9.65
C ALA A 85 3.18 -2.73 10.35
N SER A 86 2.15 -3.15 9.62
CA SER A 86 1.03 -3.95 10.13
C SER A 86 0.71 -5.13 9.20
N PRO A 87 1.68 -6.05 9.00
CA PRO A 87 1.40 -7.26 8.24
C PRO A 87 0.37 -8.14 8.99
N GLU A 88 -0.37 -8.96 8.27
CA GLU A 88 -1.32 -9.92 8.85
C GLU A 88 -0.61 -10.98 9.68
N MET A 89 0.58 -11.35 9.26
CA MET A 89 1.43 -12.36 9.88
C MET A 89 2.89 -12.11 9.52
N LEU A 90 3.79 -12.77 10.24
CA LEU A 90 5.22 -12.65 9.98
C LEU A 90 5.63 -13.34 8.67
N LEU A 91 5.06 -14.49 8.38
CA LEU A 91 5.28 -15.28 7.17
C LEU A 91 3.99 -16.06 6.81
N PRO A 92 3.62 -16.10 5.49
CA PRO A 92 4.23 -15.37 4.37
C PRO A 92 4.12 -13.85 4.53
N SER A 93 5.00 -13.09 3.82
CA SER A 93 4.93 -11.63 3.83
C SER A 93 3.63 -11.12 3.19
N THR A 94 3.21 -9.91 3.51
CA THR A 94 2.04 -9.27 2.87
C THR A 94 2.22 -9.19 1.36
N ALA A 95 3.43 -8.94 0.88
CA ALA A 95 3.75 -8.95 -0.56
C ALA A 95 3.49 -10.31 -1.22
N CYS A 96 3.80 -11.43 -0.53
CA CYS A 96 3.50 -12.77 -1.03
C CYS A 96 1.98 -13.04 -1.09
N CYS A 97 1.22 -12.53 -0.12
CA CYS A 97 -0.24 -12.64 -0.15
C CYS A 97 -0.81 -11.86 -1.34
N ILE A 98 -0.37 -10.62 -1.55
CA ILE A 98 -0.77 -9.79 -2.69
C ILE A 98 -0.37 -10.44 -4.02
N GLN A 99 0.85 -11.00 -4.12
CA GLN A 99 1.33 -11.75 -5.28
C GLN A 99 0.36 -12.88 -5.67
N ASN A 100 -0.02 -13.68 -4.68
CA ASN A 100 -0.96 -14.78 -4.87
C ASN A 100 -2.33 -14.29 -5.35
N ASP A 101 -2.87 -13.25 -4.71
CA ASP A 101 -4.20 -12.72 -5.00
C ASP A 101 -4.28 -11.96 -6.33
N LEU A 102 -3.16 -11.44 -6.81
CA LEU A 102 -3.02 -10.86 -8.15
C LEU A 102 -2.86 -11.94 -9.21
N GLY A 103 -2.38 -13.13 -8.85
CA GLY A 103 -1.97 -14.17 -9.79
C GLY A 103 -0.65 -13.84 -10.51
N ALA A 104 0.20 -13.00 -9.92
CA ALA A 104 1.53 -12.68 -10.41
C ALA A 104 2.49 -13.80 -10.03
N LYS A 105 2.58 -14.82 -10.89
CA LYS A 105 3.38 -16.02 -10.65
C LYS A 105 4.87 -15.77 -10.89
N ASP A 106 5.70 -16.47 -10.11
CA ASP A 106 7.18 -16.48 -10.25
C ASP A 106 7.85 -15.10 -10.11
N VAL A 107 7.21 -14.20 -9.36
CA VAL A 107 7.68 -12.83 -9.13
C VAL A 107 8.25 -12.71 -7.72
N PRO A 108 9.47 -12.19 -7.52
CA PRO A 108 9.96 -11.86 -6.19
C PRO A 108 9.02 -10.92 -5.45
N ALA A 109 8.76 -11.21 -4.17
CA ALA A 109 7.85 -10.42 -3.36
C ALA A 109 8.35 -10.33 -1.91
N PHE A 110 8.47 -9.12 -1.35
CA PHE A 110 8.91 -8.92 0.03
C PHE A 110 8.36 -7.62 0.62
N ASP A 111 8.33 -7.58 1.96
CA ASP A 111 7.89 -6.41 2.71
C ASP A 111 9.07 -5.54 3.16
N ILE A 112 8.82 -4.23 3.26
CA ILE A 112 9.74 -3.26 3.89
C ILE A 112 9.04 -2.66 5.11
N GLY A 113 9.64 -2.82 6.28
CA GLY A 113 9.18 -2.24 7.53
C GLY A 113 9.96 -0.97 7.86
N ALA A 114 9.40 0.21 7.58
CA ALA A 114 9.99 1.51 7.92
C ALA A 114 8.92 2.55 8.29
N ALA A 115 7.80 2.11 8.83
CA ALA A 115 6.69 2.94 9.27
C ALA A 115 6.37 4.09 8.27
N CYS A 116 6.32 5.34 8.73
CA CYS A 116 5.97 6.50 7.90
C CYS A 116 6.94 6.74 6.72
N SER A 117 8.17 6.24 6.78
CA SER A 117 9.16 6.35 5.69
C SER A 117 9.11 5.20 4.69
N GLY A 118 8.30 4.17 4.97
CA GLY A 118 8.29 2.90 4.21
C GLY A 118 8.05 3.09 2.73
N PHE A 119 7.09 3.93 2.34
CA PHE A 119 6.79 4.18 0.93
C PHE A 119 7.99 4.78 0.17
N ILE A 120 8.66 5.77 0.75
CA ILE A 120 9.83 6.39 0.12
C ILE A 120 11.00 5.39 0.01
N TYR A 121 11.18 4.55 1.03
CA TYR A 121 12.21 3.51 0.98
C TYR A 121 11.88 2.43 -0.05
N ALA A 122 10.61 2.02 -0.16
CA ALA A 122 10.17 1.09 -1.19
C ALA A 122 10.41 1.63 -2.60
N LEU A 123 10.08 2.91 -2.86
CA LEU A 123 10.38 3.57 -4.13
C LEU A 123 11.89 3.62 -4.42
N SER A 124 12.70 3.94 -3.40
CA SER A 124 14.16 3.98 -3.54
C SER A 124 14.73 2.61 -3.89
N VAL A 125 14.24 1.55 -3.23
CA VAL A 125 14.64 0.18 -3.51
C VAL A 125 14.20 -0.24 -4.92
N ALA A 126 12.93 -0.04 -5.27
CA ALA A 126 12.39 -0.38 -6.59
C ALA A 126 13.15 0.34 -7.71
N SER A 127 13.49 1.63 -7.52
CA SER A 127 14.27 2.36 -8.54
C SER A 127 15.65 1.73 -8.77
N LYS A 128 16.28 1.19 -7.72
CA LYS A 128 17.59 0.54 -7.87
C LYS A 128 17.49 -0.78 -8.61
N PHE A 129 16.45 -1.59 -8.38
CA PHE A 129 16.22 -2.79 -9.19
C PHE A 129 16.09 -2.44 -10.68
N ILE A 130 15.32 -1.41 -11.02
CA ILE A 130 15.16 -0.95 -12.42
C ILE A 130 16.48 -0.42 -12.98
N GLU A 131 17.20 0.43 -12.25
CA GLU A 131 18.45 1.05 -12.69
C GLU A 131 19.58 0.03 -12.92
N THR A 132 19.59 -1.04 -12.14
CA THR A 132 20.60 -2.13 -12.27
C THR A 132 20.19 -3.20 -13.26
N GLY A 133 18.95 -3.23 -13.71
CA GLY A 133 18.45 -4.25 -14.63
C GLY A 133 18.28 -5.63 -13.96
N THR A 134 17.95 -5.61 -12.66
CA THR A 134 17.80 -6.84 -11.86
C THR A 134 16.37 -7.31 -11.94
#